data_3fc91a86955c06eb189d76cf6d32f48b
#
_entry.id   3fc91a86955c06eb189d76cf6d32f48b
#
_cell.length_a   1.000
_cell.length_b   1.000
_cell.length_c   1.000
_cell.angle_alpha   90.00
_cell.angle_beta   90.00
_cell.angle_gamma   90.00
#
_symmetry.space_group_name_H-M   'P 1'
#
loop_
_entity.id
_entity.type
_entity.pdbx_description
1 polymer ?
#
loop_
_entity_poly.entity_id
_entity_poly.type
_entity_poly.pdbx_seq_one_letter_code
_entity_poly.pdbx_strand_id
1 'polypeptide(L)'
;MVGEDYRIRMSLPTIEYLASRGAKVVLSSHLGRPEAREQKYSLAPVARRLSEIVGRSRPPIKFADDCVGDSVARQISEMNDGDIILLENLRFHKEEEVNDPDFSKMLASLADIYVNDAFSTSHRKHSSTYGAATLFDTRLAGFNLSKELAYLSMIKDNPAKPFTLVVGGVKIKDKIGALEHLIPRADKVIIGGAAAYTFLEAKGVKIGNSLIDEERLPWVTKALSTYGDKILLPTDHVAAKSQSDTSVMMVKGDIPNGMSGFDIGNETIEHFSAEVGGKGGGTVFWNGPMGKFEIRAFSNGTINIAKSVALAYWRGSKTLIGGGDTLEAMKKAGVAENEVSHVSTGGGATLRYLAGDTMPGIFVLSGV
;
A
#
# COMPACT_ATOMS: atom_id res chain seq x y z
N MET A 1 16.36 -15.37 -4.30
CA MET A 1 16.77 -13.97 -4.08
C MET A 1 15.57 -13.15 -3.70
N VAL A 2 15.72 -12.15 -2.83
CA VAL A 2 14.67 -11.16 -2.53
C VAL A 2 14.62 -10.19 -3.72
N GLY A 3 13.47 -10.06 -4.38
CA GLY A 3 13.33 -9.20 -5.57
C GLY A 3 13.20 -7.72 -5.21
N GLU A 4 12.58 -7.41 -4.05
CA GLU A 4 12.44 -6.06 -3.52
C GLU A 4 12.59 -6.09 -1.99
N ASP A 5 13.40 -5.18 -1.44
CA ASP A 5 13.73 -5.14 -0.01
C ASP A 5 13.12 -3.93 0.75
N TYR A 6 12.24 -3.15 0.09
CA TYR A 6 11.65 -1.95 0.68
C TYR A 6 10.99 -2.20 2.04
N ARG A 7 10.14 -3.24 2.12
CA ARG A 7 9.47 -3.59 3.39
C ARG A 7 10.43 -4.03 4.48
N ILE A 8 11.52 -4.71 4.11
CA ILE A 8 12.59 -5.08 5.04
C ILE A 8 13.25 -3.82 5.59
N ARG A 9 13.58 -2.86 4.72
CA ARG A 9 14.18 -1.58 5.13
C ARG A 9 13.27 -0.76 6.04
N MET A 10 11.95 -0.78 5.81
CA MET A 10 10.98 -0.07 6.64
C MET A 10 10.88 -0.64 8.06
N SER A 11 11.20 -1.92 8.29
CA SER A 11 11.20 -2.52 9.62
C SER A 11 12.50 -2.28 10.40
N LEU A 12 13.59 -1.90 9.73
CA LEU A 12 14.90 -1.71 10.36
C LEU A 12 14.92 -0.73 11.54
N PRO A 13 14.30 0.45 11.46
CA PRO A 13 14.35 1.41 12.57
C PRO A 13 13.84 0.82 13.88
N THR A 14 12.77 0.02 13.84
CA THR A 14 12.22 -0.66 15.03
C THR A 14 13.17 -1.75 15.51
N ILE A 15 13.66 -2.59 14.60
CA ILE A 15 14.57 -3.69 14.90
C ILE A 15 15.85 -3.16 15.55
N GLU A 16 16.48 -2.16 14.93
CA GLU A 16 17.73 -1.58 15.42
C GLU A 16 17.57 -0.86 16.74
N TYR A 17 16.45 -0.15 16.94
CA TYR A 17 16.14 0.52 18.20
C TYR A 17 16.06 -0.48 19.36
N LEU A 18 15.32 -1.57 19.17
CA LEU A 18 15.15 -2.60 20.21
C LEU A 18 16.47 -3.32 20.49
N ALA A 19 17.12 -3.84 19.46
CA ALA A 19 18.36 -4.59 19.59
C ALA A 19 19.51 -3.75 20.16
N SER A 20 19.59 -2.45 19.83
CA SER A 20 20.61 -1.54 20.40
C SER A 20 20.43 -1.25 21.88
N ARG A 21 19.26 -1.55 22.45
CA ARG A 21 18.95 -1.43 23.88
C ARG A 21 19.02 -2.75 24.63
N GLY A 22 19.59 -3.78 24.00
CA GLY A 22 19.79 -5.10 24.60
C GLY A 22 18.57 -6.00 24.52
N ALA A 23 17.47 -5.63 23.84
CA ALA A 23 16.36 -6.55 23.68
C ALA A 23 16.74 -7.75 22.79
N LYS A 24 16.34 -8.96 23.19
CA LYS A 24 16.33 -10.14 22.32
C LYS A 24 15.14 -10.00 21.36
N VAL A 25 15.43 -9.76 20.07
CA VAL A 25 14.38 -9.41 19.10
C VAL A 25 13.93 -10.65 18.35
N VAL A 26 12.68 -11.07 18.57
CA VAL A 26 12.05 -12.19 17.86
C VAL A 26 11.17 -11.61 16.75
N LEU A 27 11.57 -11.81 15.49
CA LEU A 27 10.84 -11.33 14.33
C LEU A 27 9.92 -12.42 13.79
N SER A 28 8.65 -12.12 13.64
CA SER A 28 7.66 -12.97 12.97
C SER A 28 7.10 -12.28 11.73
N SER A 29 6.93 -13.02 10.65
CA SER A 29 6.40 -12.49 9.39
C SER A 29 5.75 -13.59 8.54
N HIS A 30 5.21 -13.19 7.39
CA HIS A 30 4.66 -14.12 6.39
C HIS A 30 5.10 -13.75 4.99
N LEU A 31 5.10 -14.75 4.11
CA LEU A 31 5.34 -14.60 2.67
C LEU A 31 4.31 -15.39 1.88
N GLY A 32 3.62 -14.71 0.97
CA GLY A 32 2.64 -15.33 0.07
C GLY A 32 1.40 -15.91 0.77
N ARG A 33 0.81 -16.89 0.11
CA ARG A 33 -0.33 -17.68 0.60
C ARG A 33 -0.07 -19.16 0.35
N PRO A 34 0.79 -19.78 1.13
CA PRO A 34 1.12 -21.20 0.98
C PRO A 34 -0.09 -22.07 1.36
N GLU A 35 -0.32 -23.12 0.57
CA GLU A 35 -1.26 -24.20 0.95
C GLU A 35 -0.57 -25.28 1.78
N ALA A 36 0.75 -25.38 1.65
CA ALA A 36 1.63 -26.28 2.38
C ALA A 36 3.01 -25.61 2.63
N ARG A 37 3.87 -26.29 3.37
CA ARG A 37 5.24 -25.84 3.60
C ARG A 37 6.10 -26.02 2.32
N GLU A 38 6.14 -24.97 1.49
CA GLU A 38 6.87 -24.94 0.24
C GLU A 38 8.10 -24.02 0.36
N GLN A 39 9.25 -24.50 -0.10
CA GLN A 39 10.54 -23.78 -0.04
C GLN A 39 10.48 -22.38 -0.66
N LYS A 40 9.65 -22.15 -1.69
CA LYS A 40 9.51 -20.83 -2.33
C LYS A 40 8.92 -19.77 -1.41
N TYR A 41 8.22 -20.17 -0.34
CA TYR A 41 7.63 -19.29 0.66
C TYR A 41 8.43 -19.22 1.96
N SER A 42 9.61 -19.86 2.04
CA SER A 42 10.50 -19.76 3.21
C SER A 42 11.03 -18.34 3.39
N LEU A 43 11.12 -17.90 4.64
CA LEU A 43 11.70 -16.59 5.02
C LEU A 43 13.24 -16.65 5.15
N ALA A 44 13.90 -17.79 4.94
CA ALA A 44 15.36 -17.89 4.98
C ALA A 44 16.08 -16.90 4.04
N PRO A 45 15.60 -16.63 2.78
CA PRO A 45 16.15 -15.56 1.95
C PRO A 45 15.99 -14.16 2.55
N VAL A 46 14.91 -13.92 3.29
CA VAL A 46 14.65 -12.64 3.98
C VAL A 46 15.63 -12.45 5.14
N ALA A 47 15.89 -13.51 5.95
CA ALA A 47 16.87 -13.47 7.04
C ALA A 47 18.27 -13.13 6.51
N ARG A 48 18.70 -13.75 5.41
CA ARG A 48 19.98 -13.43 4.75
C ARG A 48 20.03 -11.99 4.29
N ARG A 49 18.96 -11.53 3.62
CA ARG A 49 18.90 -10.14 3.13
C ARG A 49 18.93 -9.13 4.27
N LEU A 50 18.19 -9.40 5.34
CA LEU A 50 18.19 -8.55 6.54
C LEU A 50 19.60 -8.50 7.18
N SER A 51 20.31 -9.64 7.29
CA SER A 51 21.70 -9.68 7.76
C SER A 51 22.67 -8.87 6.88
N GLU A 52 22.50 -8.91 5.55
CA GLU A 52 23.29 -8.10 4.62
C GLU A 52 23.07 -6.60 4.83
N ILE A 53 21.80 -6.17 5.07
CA ILE A 53 21.47 -4.77 5.24
C ILE A 53 21.97 -4.23 6.57
N VAL A 54 21.81 -4.99 7.65
CA VAL A 54 22.31 -4.63 9.00
C VAL A 54 23.84 -4.59 9.01
N GLY A 55 24.47 -5.39 8.15
CA GLY A 55 25.91 -5.38 7.93
C GLY A 55 26.71 -6.02 9.07
N ARG A 56 28.05 -5.76 9.07
CA ARG A 56 28.99 -6.38 10.01
C ARG A 56 29.04 -5.75 11.40
N SER A 57 28.25 -4.71 11.62
CA SER A 57 28.17 -4.03 12.91
C SER A 57 27.44 -4.84 14.00
N ARG A 58 26.78 -5.93 13.63
CA ARG A 58 26.06 -6.86 14.50
C ARG A 58 26.31 -8.31 14.12
N PRO A 59 26.07 -9.25 15.05
CA PRO A 59 26.01 -10.67 14.71
C PRO A 59 25.02 -10.95 13.58
N PRO A 60 25.26 -11.99 12.76
CA PRO A 60 24.29 -12.41 11.75
C PRO A 60 22.93 -12.71 12.38
N ILE A 61 21.85 -12.32 11.70
CA ILE A 61 20.49 -12.60 12.15
C ILE A 61 20.26 -14.11 12.13
N LYS A 62 19.87 -14.65 13.27
CA LYS A 62 19.52 -16.07 13.41
C LYS A 62 18.23 -16.35 12.63
N PHE A 63 18.07 -17.57 12.15
CA PHE A 63 16.86 -18.02 11.48
C PHE A 63 16.38 -19.31 12.10
N ALA A 64 15.13 -19.34 12.56
CA ALA A 64 14.48 -20.54 13.07
C ALA A 64 13.73 -21.23 11.91
N ASP A 65 13.80 -22.56 11.89
CA ASP A 65 13.18 -23.40 10.86
C ASP A 65 11.65 -23.58 11.05
N ASP A 66 11.10 -23.06 12.15
CA ASP A 66 9.66 -22.94 12.40
C ASP A 66 9.34 -21.62 13.13
N CYS A 67 8.06 -21.34 13.39
CA CYS A 67 7.63 -20.16 14.11
C CYS A 67 7.11 -20.45 15.53
N VAL A 68 6.96 -21.73 15.91
CA VAL A 68 6.55 -22.19 17.24
C VAL A 68 7.20 -23.52 17.58
N GLY A 69 7.09 -23.97 18.82
CA GLY A 69 7.56 -25.28 19.30
C GLY A 69 8.88 -25.23 20.06
N ASP A 70 9.24 -26.38 20.66
CA ASP A 70 10.37 -26.50 21.60
C ASP A 70 11.73 -26.11 20.99
N SER A 71 11.94 -26.40 19.70
CA SER A 71 13.17 -26.02 18.99
C SER A 71 13.31 -24.51 18.94
N VAL A 72 12.23 -23.80 18.61
CA VAL A 72 12.19 -22.33 18.52
C VAL A 72 12.39 -21.72 19.91
N ALA A 73 11.66 -22.22 20.92
CA ALA A 73 11.79 -21.74 22.30
C ALA A 73 13.23 -21.90 22.82
N ARG A 74 13.89 -23.02 22.53
CA ARG A 74 15.31 -23.25 22.89
C ARG A 74 16.23 -22.25 22.21
N GLN A 75 16.10 -22.04 20.88
CA GLN A 75 16.92 -21.08 20.15
C GLN A 75 16.77 -19.66 20.71
N ILE A 76 15.55 -19.27 21.13
CA ILE A 76 15.29 -17.96 21.74
C ILE A 76 15.92 -17.89 23.15
N SER A 77 15.86 -18.96 23.96
CA SER A 77 16.48 -18.99 25.28
C SER A 77 18.01 -18.81 25.22
N GLU A 78 18.63 -19.31 24.17
CA GLU A 78 20.08 -19.22 23.90
C GLU A 78 20.52 -17.88 23.26
N MET A 79 19.60 -16.94 23.05
CA MET A 79 19.96 -15.60 22.55
C MET A 79 20.66 -14.78 23.60
N ASN A 80 21.63 -13.97 23.16
CA ASN A 80 22.23 -12.92 23.99
C ASN A 80 21.46 -11.60 23.83
N ASP A 81 21.69 -10.69 24.76
CA ASP A 81 21.14 -9.34 24.67
C ASP A 81 21.56 -8.65 23.36
N GLY A 82 20.59 -8.11 22.63
CA GLY A 82 20.77 -7.49 21.32
C GLY A 82 20.77 -8.45 20.12
N ASP A 83 20.64 -9.75 20.35
CA ASP A 83 20.47 -10.72 19.26
C ASP A 83 19.13 -10.56 18.58
N ILE A 84 19.09 -10.94 17.29
CA ILE A 84 17.91 -10.93 16.46
C ILE A 84 17.70 -12.31 15.84
N ILE A 85 16.48 -12.85 15.95
CA ILE A 85 16.06 -14.09 15.29
C ILE A 85 14.85 -13.82 14.41
N LEU A 86 14.84 -14.32 13.17
CA LEU A 86 13.67 -14.36 12.31
C LEU A 86 13.08 -15.77 12.34
N LEU A 87 11.81 -15.88 12.66
CA LEU A 87 11.05 -17.12 12.62
C LEU A 87 10.69 -17.48 11.18
N GLU A 88 10.42 -18.75 10.90
CA GLU A 88 9.89 -19.19 9.61
C GLU A 88 8.47 -18.64 9.39
N ASN A 89 8.00 -18.73 8.15
CA ASN A 89 6.75 -18.19 7.66
C ASN A 89 5.55 -18.65 8.49
N LEU A 90 4.92 -17.71 9.20
CA LEU A 90 3.73 -17.94 10.03
C LEU A 90 2.62 -18.68 9.29
N ARG A 91 2.48 -18.45 7.98
CA ARG A 91 1.42 -19.03 7.16
C ARG A 91 1.71 -20.48 6.71
N PHE A 92 2.80 -21.08 7.14
CA PHE A 92 2.94 -22.53 7.08
C PHE A 92 2.00 -23.23 8.06
N HIS A 93 1.50 -22.49 9.06
CA HIS A 93 0.46 -22.92 9.99
C HIS A 93 -0.86 -22.26 9.59
N LYS A 94 -1.89 -23.07 9.30
CA LYS A 94 -3.24 -22.57 8.93
C LYS A 94 -3.92 -21.85 10.09
N GLU A 95 -3.52 -22.18 11.28
CA GLU A 95 -3.93 -21.60 12.57
C GLU A 95 -3.67 -20.10 12.62
N GLU A 96 -2.65 -19.60 11.90
CA GLU A 96 -2.34 -18.17 11.81
C GLU A 96 -3.52 -17.37 11.27
N GLU A 97 -4.05 -17.76 10.10
CA GLU A 97 -5.08 -16.96 9.41
C GLU A 97 -6.47 -17.08 10.06
N VAL A 98 -6.74 -18.15 10.80
CA VAL A 98 -8.01 -18.34 11.52
C VAL A 98 -8.01 -17.80 12.94
N ASN A 99 -6.89 -17.23 13.39
CA ASN A 99 -6.73 -16.68 14.74
C ASN A 99 -6.94 -17.75 15.81
N ASP A 100 -6.30 -18.90 15.65
CA ASP A 100 -6.42 -20.03 16.58
C ASP A 100 -5.88 -19.66 17.96
N PRO A 101 -6.64 -19.95 19.04
CA PRO A 101 -6.24 -19.57 20.40
C PRO A 101 -4.99 -20.27 20.89
N ASP A 102 -4.78 -21.54 20.56
CA ASP A 102 -3.63 -22.28 21.06
C ASP A 102 -2.35 -21.92 20.30
N PHE A 103 -2.46 -21.73 18.99
CA PHE A 103 -1.36 -21.15 18.20
C PHE A 103 -1.00 -19.74 18.68
N SER A 104 -1.99 -18.91 19.01
CA SER A 104 -1.78 -17.58 19.59
C SER A 104 -1.03 -17.63 20.93
N LYS A 105 -1.35 -18.61 21.81
CA LYS A 105 -0.62 -18.83 23.07
C LYS A 105 0.82 -19.28 22.83
N MET A 106 1.04 -20.19 21.85
CA MET A 106 2.39 -20.62 21.50
C MET A 106 3.25 -19.46 21.01
N LEU A 107 2.71 -18.58 20.14
CA LEU A 107 3.39 -17.37 19.70
C LEU A 107 3.67 -16.41 20.86
N ALA A 108 2.68 -16.18 21.72
CA ALA A 108 2.83 -15.26 22.87
C ALA A 108 3.87 -15.74 23.88
N SER A 109 4.04 -17.05 24.05
CA SER A 109 5.03 -17.63 25.00
C SER A 109 6.50 -17.38 24.59
N LEU A 110 6.76 -16.87 23.39
CA LEU A 110 8.11 -16.63 22.87
C LEU A 110 8.72 -15.30 23.29
N ALA A 111 7.96 -14.39 23.91
CA ALA A 111 8.43 -13.05 24.26
C ALA A 111 7.64 -12.45 25.44
N ASP A 112 8.18 -11.37 26.02
CA ASP A 112 7.58 -10.65 27.15
C ASP A 112 6.80 -9.41 26.71
N ILE A 113 7.17 -8.83 25.55
CA ILE A 113 6.61 -7.59 24.99
C ILE A 113 6.20 -7.82 23.56
N TYR A 114 5.01 -7.36 23.21
CA TYR A 114 4.51 -7.40 21.85
C TYR A 114 4.71 -6.05 21.12
N VAL A 115 5.26 -6.11 19.91
CA VAL A 115 5.41 -4.93 19.03
C VAL A 115 4.80 -5.23 17.67
N ASN A 116 3.77 -4.48 17.28
CA ASN A 116 3.24 -4.53 15.93
C ASN A 116 3.91 -3.47 15.06
N ASP A 117 4.61 -3.91 14.02
CA ASP A 117 5.20 -3.03 13.00
C ASP A 117 4.70 -3.36 11.58
N ALA A 118 3.63 -4.17 11.48
CA ALA A 118 3.07 -4.73 10.27
C ALA A 118 1.71 -4.09 9.94
N PHE A 119 1.71 -2.80 9.53
CA PHE A 119 0.47 -2.09 9.15
C PHE A 119 -0.31 -2.83 8.06
N SER A 120 0.38 -3.44 7.07
CA SER A 120 -0.25 -4.14 5.94
C SER A 120 -1.17 -5.31 6.32
N THR A 121 -1.00 -5.89 7.50
CA THR A 121 -1.83 -6.98 8.03
C THR A 121 -2.75 -6.55 9.15
N SER A 122 -2.63 -5.33 9.66
CA SER A 122 -3.37 -4.84 10.83
C SER A 122 -4.89 -4.76 10.63
N HIS A 123 -5.37 -4.83 9.38
CA HIS A 123 -6.79 -4.93 9.03
C HIS A 123 -7.36 -6.36 9.21
N ARG A 124 -6.53 -7.34 9.57
CA ARG A 124 -6.91 -8.75 9.71
C ARG A 124 -6.82 -9.20 11.15
N LYS A 125 -7.74 -10.07 11.53
CA LYS A 125 -7.75 -10.70 12.86
C LYS A 125 -7.05 -12.06 12.76
N HIS A 126 -5.70 -12.04 12.66
CA HIS A 126 -4.86 -13.23 12.62
C HIS A 126 -4.21 -13.50 13.98
N SER A 127 -3.69 -14.73 14.22
CA SER A 127 -3.06 -15.10 15.49
C SER A 127 -1.91 -14.15 15.86
N SER A 128 -1.00 -13.89 14.93
CA SER A 128 0.17 -13.03 15.19
C SER A 128 -0.16 -11.54 15.33
N THR A 129 -1.22 -11.05 14.69
CA THR A 129 -1.57 -9.61 14.69
C THR A 129 -2.62 -9.25 15.72
N TYR A 130 -3.40 -10.22 16.19
CA TYR A 130 -4.47 -10.00 17.15
C TYR A 130 -4.44 -10.98 18.31
N GLY A 131 -4.57 -12.29 18.06
CA GLY A 131 -4.72 -13.30 19.11
C GLY A 131 -3.57 -13.30 20.11
N ALA A 132 -2.34 -13.43 19.63
CA ALA A 132 -1.14 -13.37 20.46
C ALA A 132 -1.03 -12.00 21.16
N ALA A 133 -1.29 -10.91 20.46
CA ALA A 133 -1.22 -9.57 21.04
C ALA A 133 -2.12 -9.40 22.27
N THR A 134 -3.32 -10.03 22.29
CA THR A 134 -4.23 -9.94 23.46
C THR A 134 -3.68 -10.58 24.73
N LEU A 135 -2.65 -11.43 24.62
CA LEU A 135 -2.07 -12.18 25.73
C LEU A 135 -0.87 -11.47 26.38
N PHE A 136 -0.44 -10.34 25.83
CA PHE A 136 0.63 -9.54 26.41
C PHE A 136 0.07 -8.39 27.27
N ASP A 137 0.74 -8.10 28.37
CA ASP A 137 0.44 -6.91 29.17
C ASP A 137 0.95 -5.64 28.49
N THR A 138 2.13 -5.73 27.85
CA THR A 138 2.75 -4.61 27.13
C THR A 138 2.66 -4.82 25.62
N ARG A 139 1.90 -3.95 24.96
CA ARG A 139 1.62 -3.97 23.51
C ARG A 139 1.93 -2.61 22.91
N LEU A 140 2.84 -2.57 21.96
CA LEU A 140 3.38 -1.34 21.40
C LEU A 140 3.26 -1.30 19.87
N ALA A 141 3.20 -0.10 19.31
CA ALA A 141 3.39 0.12 17.89
C ALA A 141 4.88 0.33 17.58
N GLY A 142 5.38 -0.35 16.55
CA GLY A 142 6.70 -0.07 16.01
C GLY A 142 6.73 1.25 15.22
N PHE A 143 7.92 1.69 14.85
CA PHE A 143 8.10 2.99 14.17
C PHE A 143 7.46 3.04 12.79
N ASN A 144 7.48 1.91 12.02
CA ASN A 144 6.82 1.87 10.73
C ASN A 144 5.30 1.99 10.89
N LEU A 145 4.69 1.23 11.81
CA LEU A 145 3.27 1.34 12.09
C LEU A 145 2.88 2.74 12.56
N SER A 146 3.65 3.32 13.49
CA SER A 146 3.42 4.67 14.00
C SER A 146 3.49 5.73 12.89
N LYS A 147 4.47 5.60 11.99
CA LYS A 147 4.62 6.49 10.83
C LYS A 147 3.44 6.37 9.85
N GLU A 148 3.03 5.14 9.53
CA GLU A 148 1.84 4.89 8.69
C GLU A 148 0.60 5.57 9.29
N LEU A 149 0.35 5.35 10.58
CA LEU A 149 -0.81 5.92 11.27
C LEU A 149 -0.77 7.46 11.28
N ALA A 150 0.38 8.07 11.53
CA ALA A 150 0.52 9.52 11.55
C ALA A 150 0.14 10.15 10.20
N TYR A 151 0.65 9.59 9.08
CA TYR A 151 0.33 10.11 7.75
C TYR A 151 -1.11 9.81 7.33
N LEU A 152 -1.60 8.59 7.59
CA LEU A 152 -2.94 8.19 7.18
C LEU A 152 -4.04 8.88 7.99
N SER A 153 -3.84 9.07 9.30
CA SER A 153 -4.77 9.84 10.14
C SER A 153 -4.87 11.29 9.67
N MET A 154 -3.73 11.92 9.33
CA MET A 154 -3.72 13.28 8.79
C MET A 154 -4.61 13.38 7.54
N ILE A 155 -4.47 12.46 6.59
CA ILE A 155 -5.28 12.46 5.36
C ILE A 155 -6.75 12.16 5.65
N LYS A 156 -7.01 11.18 6.51
CA LYS A 156 -8.34 10.72 6.84
C LYS A 156 -9.15 11.78 7.58
N ASP A 157 -8.53 12.43 8.58
CA ASP A 157 -9.27 13.22 9.55
C ASP A 157 -9.18 14.73 9.26
N ASN A 158 -8.00 15.25 8.92
CA ASN A 158 -7.78 16.68 8.71
C ASN A 158 -6.65 16.97 7.70
N PRO A 159 -6.85 16.68 6.39
CA PRO A 159 -5.86 16.99 5.38
C PRO A 159 -5.65 18.50 5.21
N ALA A 160 -4.39 18.93 5.12
CA ALA A 160 -4.07 20.32 4.81
C ALA A 160 -4.62 20.70 3.42
N LYS A 161 -5.21 21.87 3.33
CA LYS A 161 -5.84 22.37 2.09
C LYS A 161 -4.84 23.16 1.21
N PRO A 162 -4.97 23.08 -0.12
CA PRO A 162 -5.92 22.25 -0.87
C PRO A 162 -5.60 20.77 -0.79
N PHE A 163 -6.64 19.92 -0.72
CA PHE A 163 -6.47 18.46 -0.74
C PHE A 163 -6.85 17.89 -2.12
N THR A 164 -5.87 17.37 -2.82
CA THR A 164 -6.03 16.69 -4.12
C THR A 164 -5.94 15.18 -3.92
N LEU A 165 -7.02 14.48 -4.27
CA LEU A 165 -7.12 13.04 -4.27
C LEU A 165 -6.93 12.52 -5.69
N VAL A 166 -5.90 11.69 -5.94
CA VAL A 166 -5.59 11.10 -7.25
C VAL A 166 -5.82 9.61 -7.18
N VAL A 167 -6.75 9.10 -7.97
CA VAL A 167 -7.17 7.71 -7.99
C VAL A 167 -7.11 7.15 -9.40
N GLY A 168 -6.39 6.05 -9.57
CA GLY A 168 -6.27 5.35 -10.84
C GLY A 168 -6.38 3.83 -10.66
N GLY A 169 -5.83 3.11 -11.64
CA GLY A 169 -5.81 1.64 -11.67
C GLY A 169 -7.06 1.02 -12.29
N VAL A 170 -7.21 -0.29 -12.16
CA VAL A 170 -8.21 -1.06 -12.93
C VAL A 170 -9.58 -1.11 -12.23
N LYS A 171 -9.61 -1.49 -10.96
CA LYS A 171 -10.86 -1.74 -10.23
C LYS A 171 -11.16 -0.62 -9.24
N ILE A 172 -12.34 0.00 -9.41
CA ILE A 172 -12.80 1.00 -8.44
C ILE A 172 -13.36 0.36 -7.17
N LYS A 173 -13.88 -0.87 -7.27
CA LYS A 173 -14.50 -1.62 -6.17
C LYS A 173 -13.71 -1.56 -4.88
N ASP A 174 -12.41 -1.83 -4.95
CA ASP A 174 -11.54 -1.92 -3.77
C ASP A 174 -11.25 -0.55 -3.13
N LYS A 175 -11.63 0.53 -3.82
CA LYS A 175 -11.37 1.93 -3.41
C LYS A 175 -12.61 2.67 -2.93
N ILE A 176 -13.82 2.14 -3.18
CA ILE A 176 -15.08 2.83 -2.90
C ILE A 176 -15.16 3.29 -1.44
N GLY A 177 -14.87 2.43 -0.48
CA GLY A 177 -14.94 2.79 0.94
C GLY A 177 -14.03 3.98 1.28
N ALA A 178 -12.80 3.98 0.79
CA ALA A 178 -11.88 5.12 0.95
C ALA A 178 -12.39 6.37 0.22
N LEU A 179 -12.94 6.22 -0.99
CA LEU A 179 -13.49 7.32 -1.77
C LEU A 179 -14.70 7.96 -1.09
N GLU A 180 -15.62 7.18 -0.55
CA GLU A 180 -16.78 7.69 0.22
C GLU A 180 -16.36 8.56 1.40
N HIS A 181 -15.25 8.21 2.03
CA HIS A 181 -14.72 8.95 3.17
C HIS A 181 -13.90 10.19 2.75
N LEU A 182 -13.14 10.11 1.66
CA LEU A 182 -12.19 11.14 1.26
C LEU A 182 -12.78 12.18 0.29
N ILE A 183 -13.68 11.82 -0.64
CA ILE A 183 -14.28 12.75 -1.60
C ILE A 183 -14.91 13.97 -0.93
N PRO A 184 -15.72 13.83 0.16
CA PRO A 184 -16.30 15.00 0.83
C PRO A 184 -15.23 15.98 1.34
N ARG A 185 -14.06 15.48 1.71
CA ARG A 185 -12.93 16.26 2.26
C ARG A 185 -12.01 16.84 1.20
N ALA A 186 -11.96 16.24 0.01
CA ALA A 186 -11.10 16.68 -1.08
C ALA A 186 -11.62 17.98 -1.72
N ASP A 187 -10.70 18.82 -2.16
CA ASP A 187 -11.00 19.98 -3.00
C ASP A 187 -11.01 19.60 -4.47
N LYS A 188 -10.18 18.64 -4.85
CA LYS A 188 -10.13 18.03 -6.20
C LYS A 188 -9.99 16.52 -6.10
N VAL A 189 -10.67 15.80 -6.99
CA VAL A 189 -10.64 14.36 -7.13
C VAL A 189 -10.32 14.03 -8.58
N ILE A 190 -9.13 13.53 -8.82
CA ILE A 190 -8.65 13.13 -10.15
C ILE A 190 -8.88 11.63 -10.30
N ILE A 191 -9.65 11.23 -11.31
CA ILE A 191 -9.89 9.83 -11.62
C ILE A 191 -9.20 9.48 -12.95
N GLY A 192 -8.27 8.52 -12.90
CA GLY A 192 -7.55 8.03 -14.08
C GLY A 192 -7.57 6.50 -14.18
N GLY A 193 -6.74 5.96 -15.08
CA GLY A 193 -6.69 4.52 -15.33
C GLY A 193 -8.02 3.95 -15.84
N ALA A 194 -8.17 2.63 -15.82
CA ALA A 194 -9.41 2.00 -16.27
C ALA A 194 -10.63 2.38 -15.41
N ALA A 195 -10.42 2.75 -14.15
CA ALA A 195 -11.48 3.24 -13.27
C ALA A 195 -12.21 4.47 -13.86
N ALA A 196 -11.51 5.33 -14.62
CA ALA A 196 -12.09 6.52 -15.23
C ALA A 196 -13.20 6.18 -16.24
N TYR A 197 -13.11 5.03 -16.92
CA TYR A 197 -14.11 4.67 -17.93
C TYR A 197 -15.47 4.34 -17.33
N THR A 198 -15.54 3.83 -16.10
CA THR A 198 -16.82 3.69 -15.39
C THR A 198 -17.47 5.05 -15.10
N PHE A 199 -16.67 6.08 -14.79
CA PHE A 199 -17.18 7.45 -14.60
C PHE A 199 -17.58 8.11 -15.91
N LEU A 200 -16.82 7.90 -16.98
CA LEU A 200 -17.12 8.43 -18.32
C LEU A 200 -18.41 7.82 -18.89
N GLU A 201 -18.58 6.50 -18.75
CA GLU A 201 -19.82 5.80 -19.12
C GLU A 201 -21.01 6.38 -18.37
N ALA A 202 -20.91 6.58 -17.06
CA ALA A 202 -21.97 7.20 -16.26
C ALA A 202 -22.30 8.65 -16.69
N LYS A 203 -21.37 9.34 -17.37
CA LYS A 203 -21.57 10.65 -18.00
C LYS A 203 -22.09 10.59 -19.43
N GLY A 204 -22.28 9.39 -19.99
CA GLY A 204 -22.73 9.19 -21.37
C GLY A 204 -21.67 9.38 -22.43
N VAL A 205 -20.37 9.39 -22.06
CA VAL A 205 -19.26 9.42 -23.01
C VAL A 205 -19.06 8.01 -23.57
N LYS A 206 -18.91 7.88 -24.89
CA LYS A 206 -18.63 6.57 -25.52
C LYS A 206 -17.19 6.15 -25.24
N ILE A 207 -17.05 5.01 -24.63
CA ILE A 207 -15.75 4.49 -24.15
C ILE A 207 -15.19 3.33 -25.00
N GLY A 208 -15.82 3.04 -26.15
CA GLY A 208 -15.46 1.91 -27.02
C GLY A 208 -15.54 0.57 -26.26
N ASN A 209 -14.45 -0.20 -26.33
CA ASN A 209 -14.31 -1.48 -25.63
C ASN A 209 -13.50 -1.35 -24.32
N SER A 210 -13.42 -0.15 -23.74
CA SER A 210 -12.69 0.07 -22.48
C SER A 210 -13.32 -0.69 -21.32
N LEU A 211 -12.48 -1.08 -20.35
CA LEU A 211 -12.94 -1.80 -19.16
C LEU A 211 -13.80 -0.91 -18.28
N ILE A 212 -14.93 -1.43 -17.84
CA ILE A 212 -15.83 -0.81 -16.87
C ILE A 212 -16.14 -1.76 -15.70
N ASP A 213 -16.58 -1.19 -14.60
CA ASP A 213 -17.11 -1.91 -13.43
C ASP A 213 -18.63 -1.65 -13.38
N GLU A 214 -19.41 -2.44 -14.15
CA GLU A 214 -20.85 -2.25 -14.31
C GLU A 214 -21.60 -2.27 -12.98
N GLU A 215 -21.19 -3.14 -12.03
CA GLU A 215 -21.79 -3.24 -10.71
C GLU A 215 -21.67 -1.91 -9.92
N ARG A 216 -20.74 -1.06 -10.30
CA ARG A 216 -20.43 0.20 -9.60
C ARG A 216 -20.99 1.44 -10.29
N LEU A 217 -21.60 1.32 -11.45
CA LEU A 217 -22.28 2.44 -12.15
C LEU A 217 -23.27 3.20 -11.25
N PRO A 218 -24.15 2.54 -10.46
CA PRO A 218 -25.06 3.28 -9.57
C PRO A 218 -24.33 4.14 -8.54
N TRP A 219 -23.25 3.63 -7.96
CA TRP A 219 -22.42 4.38 -7.01
C TRP A 219 -21.72 5.56 -7.70
N VAL A 220 -21.12 5.32 -8.87
CA VAL A 220 -20.44 6.35 -9.65
C VAL A 220 -21.40 7.47 -10.05
N THR A 221 -22.60 7.14 -10.52
CA THR A 221 -23.63 8.11 -10.88
C THR A 221 -24.01 8.98 -9.68
N LYS A 222 -24.18 8.37 -8.49
CA LYS A 222 -24.44 9.10 -7.25
C LYS A 222 -23.25 10.00 -6.87
N ALA A 223 -22.03 9.52 -6.99
CA ALA A 223 -20.83 10.30 -6.69
C ALA A 223 -20.71 11.52 -7.63
N LEU A 224 -20.96 11.34 -8.93
CA LEU A 224 -20.96 12.42 -9.92
C LEU A 224 -22.06 13.44 -9.67
N SER A 225 -23.27 13.01 -9.31
CA SER A 225 -24.38 13.94 -9.00
C SER A 225 -24.13 14.76 -7.74
N THR A 226 -23.40 14.20 -6.76
CA THR A 226 -23.15 14.85 -5.47
C THR A 226 -21.88 15.71 -5.48
N TYR A 227 -20.83 15.27 -6.19
CA TYR A 227 -19.48 15.83 -6.12
C TYR A 227 -18.89 16.15 -7.51
N GLY A 228 -19.72 16.23 -8.56
CA GLY A 228 -19.25 16.37 -9.94
C GLY A 228 -18.32 17.56 -10.17
N ASP A 229 -18.56 18.67 -9.47
CA ASP A 229 -17.73 19.88 -9.56
C ASP A 229 -16.28 19.68 -9.08
N LYS A 230 -16.05 18.67 -8.25
CA LYS A 230 -14.73 18.33 -7.73
C LYS A 230 -14.05 17.20 -8.51
N ILE A 231 -14.82 16.37 -9.23
CA ILE A 231 -14.32 15.16 -9.91
C ILE A 231 -13.84 15.53 -11.31
N LEU A 232 -12.55 15.38 -11.52
CA LEU A 232 -11.89 15.61 -12.80
C LEU A 232 -11.69 14.25 -13.50
N LEU A 233 -12.17 14.17 -14.74
CA LEU A 233 -12.09 12.99 -15.60
C LEU A 233 -11.24 13.30 -16.85
N PRO A 234 -10.65 12.28 -17.46
CA PRO A 234 -9.91 12.44 -18.71
C PRO A 234 -10.81 13.01 -19.83
N THR A 235 -10.28 13.96 -20.59
CA THR A 235 -10.93 14.55 -21.76
C THR A 235 -10.36 14.02 -23.07
N ASP A 236 -9.19 13.43 -23.02
CA ASP A 236 -8.51 12.77 -24.14
C ASP A 236 -7.78 11.51 -23.65
N HIS A 237 -7.55 10.57 -24.57
CA HIS A 237 -7.12 9.21 -24.26
C HIS A 237 -6.05 8.73 -25.23
N VAL A 238 -5.16 7.84 -24.78
CA VAL A 238 -4.35 6.99 -25.64
C VAL A 238 -5.11 5.68 -25.81
N ALA A 239 -5.66 5.46 -27.01
CA ALA A 239 -6.48 4.31 -27.32
C ALA A 239 -5.79 3.37 -28.32
N ALA A 240 -6.09 2.09 -28.25
CA ALA A 240 -5.62 1.04 -29.15
C ALA A 240 -6.65 -0.08 -29.26
N LYS A 241 -6.54 -0.96 -30.28
CA LYS A 241 -7.41 -2.13 -30.41
C LYS A 241 -7.13 -3.18 -29.32
N SER A 242 -5.87 -3.28 -28.90
CA SER A 242 -5.44 -4.15 -27.81
C SER A 242 -4.20 -3.59 -27.12
N GLN A 243 -3.87 -4.11 -25.94
CA GLN A 243 -2.66 -3.71 -25.22
C GLN A 243 -1.34 -4.09 -25.94
N SER A 244 -1.37 -5.03 -26.85
CA SER A 244 -0.22 -5.48 -27.64
C SER A 244 -0.14 -4.77 -29.01
N ASP A 245 -1.10 -3.91 -29.31
CA ASP A 245 -1.09 -3.14 -30.56
C ASP A 245 -0.01 -2.06 -30.49
N THR A 246 0.77 -1.94 -31.54
CA THR A 246 1.80 -0.88 -31.69
C THR A 246 1.22 0.41 -32.27
N SER A 247 0.03 0.33 -32.88
CA SER A 247 -0.68 1.46 -33.45
C SER A 247 -1.59 2.09 -32.40
N VAL A 248 -1.08 3.10 -31.70
CA VAL A 248 -1.86 3.88 -30.73
C VAL A 248 -2.47 5.11 -31.39
N MET A 249 -3.65 5.49 -30.92
CA MET A 249 -4.36 6.69 -31.38
C MET A 249 -4.61 7.63 -30.19
N MET A 250 -4.33 8.91 -30.39
CA MET A 250 -4.78 9.96 -29.48
C MET A 250 -6.22 10.31 -29.83
N VAL A 251 -7.12 10.17 -28.86
CA VAL A 251 -8.56 10.36 -29.04
C VAL A 251 -9.05 11.41 -28.06
N LYS A 252 -9.80 12.39 -28.54
CA LYS A 252 -10.45 13.41 -27.72
C LYS A 252 -11.94 13.09 -27.60
N GLY A 253 -12.46 13.07 -26.37
CA GLY A 253 -13.86 12.73 -26.10
C GLY A 253 -14.14 11.24 -26.30
N ASP A 254 -15.10 10.91 -27.19
CA ASP A 254 -15.55 9.54 -27.44
C ASP A 254 -14.47 8.62 -28.02
N ILE A 255 -14.31 7.45 -27.42
CA ILE A 255 -13.42 6.40 -27.93
C ILE A 255 -14.16 5.60 -29.00
N PRO A 256 -13.56 5.41 -30.20
CA PRO A 256 -14.21 4.65 -31.28
C PRO A 256 -14.51 3.19 -30.90
N ASN A 257 -15.58 2.65 -31.48
CA ASN A 257 -15.89 1.23 -31.34
C ASN A 257 -14.72 0.34 -31.82
N GLY A 258 -14.45 -0.73 -31.10
CA GLY A 258 -13.33 -1.64 -31.38
C GLY A 258 -12.00 -1.17 -30.80
N MET A 259 -11.95 -0.01 -30.16
CA MET A 259 -10.77 0.48 -29.43
C MET A 259 -11.03 0.55 -27.93
N SER A 260 -10.00 0.46 -27.15
CA SER A 260 -10.01 0.65 -25.69
C SER A 260 -9.02 1.73 -25.29
N GLY A 261 -9.35 2.51 -24.29
CA GLY A 261 -8.40 3.45 -23.70
C GLY A 261 -7.45 2.74 -22.73
N PHE A 262 -6.17 3.07 -22.86
CA PHE A 262 -5.11 2.47 -22.05
C PHE A 262 -4.28 3.47 -21.24
N ASP A 263 -4.36 4.77 -21.59
CA ASP A 263 -3.75 5.86 -20.80
C ASP A 263 -4.55 7.15 -21.03
N ILE A 264 -4.31 8.14 -20.21
CA ILE A 264 -4.80 9.50 -20.39
C ILE A 264 -4.02 10.22 -21.48
N GLY A 265 -4.67 11.11 -22.23
CA GLY A 265 -4.05 11.87 -23.29
C GLY A 265 -3.29 13.11 -22.82
N ASN A 266 -2.68 13.84 -23.75
CA ASN A 266 -1.76 14.94 -23.42
C ASN A 266 -2.48 16.14 -22.79
N GLU A 267 -3.69 16.51 -23.25
CA GLU A 267 -4.47 17.60 -22.66
C GLU A 267 -4.86 17.27 -21.20
N THR A 268 -5.26 16.01 -20.95
CA THR A 268 -5.57 15.50 -19.61
C THR A 268 -4.32 15.49 -18.72
N ILE A 269 -3.17 15.06 -19.26
CA ILE A 269 -1.89 15.07 -18.52
C ILE A 269 -1.55 16.50 -18.07
N GLU A 270 -1.63 17.47 -18.98
CA GLU A 270 -1.35 18.87 -18.66
C GLU A 270 -2.27 19.39 -17.57
N HIS A 271 -3.57 19.17 -17.71
CA HIS A 271 -4.58 19.60 -16.74
C HIS A 271 -4.39 18.92 -15.37
N PHE A 272 -4.28 17.60 -15.34
CA PHE A 272 -4.09 16.86 -14.10
C PHE A 272 -2.78 17.19 -13.39
N SER A 273 -1.70 17.37 -14.18
CA SER A 273 -0.40 17.77 -13.65
C SER A 273 -0.43 19.14 -13.00
N ALA A 274 -1.17 20.09 -13.58
CA ALA A 274 -1.36 21.42 -13.01
C ALA A 274 -2.13 21.35 -11.68
N GLU A 275 -3.17 20.53 -11.58
CA GLU A 275 -3.96 20.36 -10.37
C GLU A 275 -3.18 19.62 -9.26
N VAL A 276 -2.36 18.61 -9.61
CA VAL A 276 -1.53 17.85 -8.67
C VAL A 276 -0.33 18.66 -8.20
N GLY A 277 0.42 19.24 -9.14
CA GLY A 277 1.62 20.02 -8.87
C GLY A 277 1.35 21.35 -8.17
N GLY A 278 0.17 21.90 -8.34
CA GLY A 278 -0.48 23.01 -7.66
C GLY A 278 0.37 24.15 -7.17
N LYS A 279 -0.19 24.93 -6.22
CA LYS A 279 0.50 26.06 -5.58
C LYS A 279 1.41 25.66 -4.41
N GLY A 280 1.35 24.37 -3.99
CA GLY A 280 2.04 23.86 -2.82
C GLY A 280 1.30 24.11 -1.49
N GLY A 281 1.82 23.55 -0.41
CA GLY A 281 1.31 23.75 0.96
C GLY A 281 0.08 22.92 1.35
N GLY A 282 -0.49 22.14 0.42
CA GLY A 282 -1.67 21.28 0.66
C GLY A 282 -1.32 19.81 0.87
N THR A 283 -2.27 18.95 0.56
CA THR A 283 -2.15 17.48 0.64
C THR A 283 -2.42 16.85 -0.72
N VAL A 284 -1.61 15.87 -1.11
CA VAL A 284 -1.84 15.02 -2.26
C VAL A 284 -1.83 13.56 -1.80
N PHE A 285 -2.91 12.83 -2.07
CA PHE A 285 -2.94 11.39 -1.91
C PHE A 285 -3.10 10.73 -3.27
N TRP A 286 -2.16 9.87 -3.65
CA TRP A 286 -2.17 9.17 -4.93
C TRP A 286 -2.23 7.65 -4.74
N ASN A 287 -3.25 7.01 -5.34
CA ASN A 287 -3.45 5.57 -5.32
C ASN A 287 -3.89 5.02 -6.68
N GLY A 288 -3.00 4.37 -7.38
CA GLY A 288 -3.21 3.70 -8.67
C GLY A 288 -2.74 4.49 -9.88
N PRO A 289 -2.18 3.81 -10.90
CA PRO A 289 -1.65 4.41 -12.12
C PRO A 289 -2.76 5.01 -13.00
N MET A 290 -2.38 5.98 -13.85
CA MET A 290 -3.29 6.66 -14.78
C MET A 290 -3.52 5.91 -16.09
N GLY A 291 -2.69 4.94 -16.38
CA GLY A 291 -2.75 4.09 -17.57
C GLY A 291 -2.06 2.75 -17.32
N LYS A 292 -1.94 1.94 -18.37
CA LYS A 292 -1.22 0.67 -18.35
C LYS A 292 0.29 0.89 -18.42
N PHE A 293 0.83 1.46 -17.35
CA PHE A 293 2.17 2.00 -17.28
C PHE A 293 3.29 0.97 -17.49
N GLU A 294 3.01 -0.33 -17.36
CA GLU A 294 3.94 -1.42 -17.66
C GLU A 294 4.36 -1.40 -19.14
N ILE A 295 3.48 -0.93 -20.01
CA ILE A 295 3.70 -0.81 -21.45
C ILE A 295 4.11 0.64 -21.77
N ARG A 296 5.25 0.80 -22.43
CA ARG A 296 5.82 2.14 -22.75
C ARG A 296 4.83 3.07 -23.47
N ALA A 297 4.04 2.54 -24.40
CA ALA A 297 3.07 3.33 -25.17
C ALA A 297 1.93 3.91 -24.28
N PHE A 298 1.68 3.34 -23.09
CA PHE A 298 0.58 3.68 -22.21
C PHE A 298 1.06 4.12 -20.80
N SER A 299 2.30 4.61 -20.69
CA SER A 299 2.92 4.96 -19.43
C SER A 299 3.05 6.47 -19.19
N ASN A 300 2.82 7.28 -20.19
CA ASN A 300 3.11 8.73 -20.17
C ASN A 300 2.25 9.47 -19.13
N GLY A 301 0.96 9.14 -19.04
CA GLY A 301 0.06 9.70 -18.05
C GLY A 301 0.55 9.44 -16.62
N THR A 302 0.86 8.19 -16.33
CA THR A 302 1.35 7.78 -15.01
C THR A 302 2.69 8.44 -14.66
N ILE A 303 3.64 8.49 -15.58
CA ILE A 303 4.95 9.11 -15.38
C ILE A 303 4.83 10.61 -15.07
N ASN A 304 3.98 11.34 -15.80
CA ASN A 304 3.81 12.78 -15.55
C ASN A 304 3.10 13.06 -14.24
N ILE A 305 2.11 12.26 -13.85
CA ILE A 305 1.46 12.41 -12.54
C ILE A 305 2.45 12.11 -11.41
N ALA A 306 3.30 11.08 -11.52
CA ALA A 306 4.35 10.81 -10.54
C ALA A 306 5.29 12.01 -10.36
N LYS A 307 5.76 12.61 -11.46
CA LYS A 307 6.61 13.82 -11.42
C LYS A 307 5.88 15.02 -10.82
N SER A 308 4.57 15.16 -11.07
CA SER A 308 3.76 16.23 -10.51
C SER A 308 3.56 16.06 -9.01
N VAL A 309 3.46 14.84 -8.50
CA VAL A 309 3.41 14.54 -7.06
C VAL A 309 4.75 14.89 -6.40
N ALA A 310 5.89 14.55 -7.01
CA ALA A 310 7.20 14.98 -6.54
C ALA A 310 7.33 16.50 -6.53
N LEU A 311 6.87 17.18 -7.59
CA LEU A 311 6.86 18.66 -7.65
C LEU A 311 6.01 19.26 -6.53
N ALA A 312 4.85 18.69 -6.23
CA ALA A 312 3.99 19.11 -5.12
C ALA A 312 4.74 18.99 -3.77
N TYR A 313 5.48 17.90 -3.55
CA TYR A 313 6.33 17.72 -2.37
C TYR A 313 7.39 18.81 -2.26
N TRP A 314 8.13 19.09 -3.31
CA TRP A 314 9.14 20.15 -3.33
C TRP A 314 8.56 21.56 -3.14
N ARG A 315 7.27 21.75 -3.43
CA ARG A 315 6.51 22.96 -3.16
C ARG A 315 5.88 23.00 -1.75
N GLY A 316 6.24 22.04 -0.88
CA GLY A 316 5.81 22.02 0.52
C GLY A 316 4.47 21.31 0.78
N SER A 317 3.88 20.63 -0.21
CA SER A 317 2.71 19.79 0.03
C SER A 317 3.07 18.51 0.78
N LYS A 318 2.13 18.00 1.57
CA LYS A 318 2.20 16.64 2.11
C LYS A 318 1.73 15.66 1.04
N THR A 319 2.63 14.80 0.59
CA THR A 319 2.36 13.84 -0.48
C THR A 319 2.40 12.42 0.05
N LEU A 320 1.33 11.65 -0.15
CA LEU A 320 1.22 10.26 0.25
C LEU A 320 0.96 9.37 -0.97
N ILE A 321 1.75 8.31 -1.08
CA ILE A 321 1.61 7.29 -2.12
C ILE A 321 1.03 6.03 -1.49
N GLY A 322 -0.05 5.50 -2.07
CA GLY A 322 -0.67 4.25 -1.62
C GLY A 322 -0.74 3.20 -2.73
N GLY A 323 -0.41 1.95 -2.36
CA GLY A 323 -0.49 0.80 -3.27
C GLY A 323 0.82 0.44 -3.98
N GLY A 324 1.03 -0.87 -4.18
CA GLY A 324 2.24 -1.41 -4.79
C GLY A 324 2.45 -0.94 -6.23
N ASP A 325 1.39 -0.99 -7.05
CA ASP A 325 1.44 -0.52 -8.45
C ASP A 325 1.81 0.98 -8.55
N THR A 326 1.35 1.78 -7.58
CA THR A 326 1.68 3.22 -7.53
C THR A 326 3.14 3.44 -7.18
N LEU A 327 3.69 2.66 -6.25
CA LEU A 327 5.12 2.70 -5.92
C LEU A 327 5.98 2.26 -7.10
N GLU A 328 5.59 1.19 -7.80
CA GLU A 328 6.28 0.73 -9.01
C GLU A 328 6.24 1.79 -10.12
N ALA A 329 5.08 2.42 -10.31
CA ALA A 329 4.90 3.51 -11.27
C ALA A 329 5.78 4.72 -10.93
N MET A 330 5.91 5.08 -9.65
CA MET A 330 6.78 6.15 -9.17
C MET A 330 8.26 5.83 -9.48
N LYS A 331 8.71 4.60 -9.19
CA LYS A 331 10.08 4.14 -9.52
C LYS A 331 10.35 4.19 -11.02
N LYS A 332 9.39 3.75 -11.84
CA LYS A 332 9.49 3.80 -13.31
C LYS A 332 9.57 5.23 -13.85
N ALA A 333 8.92 6.17 -13.18
CA ALA A 333 9.01 7.59 -13.51
C ALA A 333 10.34 8.24 -13.09
N GLY A 334 11.22 7.52 -12.39
CA GLY A 334 12.49 8.03 -11.87
C GLY A 334 12.32 8.91 -10.64
N VAL A 335 11.18 8.84 -9.94
CA VAL A 335 10.90 9.57 -8.70
C VAL A 335 11.35 8.71 -7.52
N ALA A 336 12.24 9.25 -6.71
CA ALA A 336 12.77 8.58 -5.53
C ALA A 336 11.80 8.69 -4.33
N GLU A 337 11.92 7.75 -3.38
CA GLU A 337 11.04 7.70 -2.20
C GLU A 337 11.19 8.91 -1.28
N ASN A 338 12.36 9.57 -1.28
CA ASN A 338 12.62 10.81 -0.54
C ASN A 338 12.08 12.07 -1.26
N GLU A 339 11.50 11.94 -2.43
CA GLU A 339 10.81 13.01 -3.16
C GLU A 339 9.30 13.01 -2.91
N VAL A 340 8.86 12.26 -1.91
CA VAL A 340 7.48 12.28 -1.40
C VAL A 340 7.49 12.21 0.14
N SER A 341 6.42 12.66 0.79
CA SER A 341 6.39 12.67 2.26
C SER A 341 6.29 11.26 2.86
N HIS A 342 5.53 10.38 2.21
CA HIS A 342 5.37 9.00 2.67
C HIS A 342 4.92 8.06 1.54
N VAL A 343 5.49 6.87 1.53
CA VAL A 343 5.03 5.74 0.71
C VAL A 343 4.45 4.70 1.67
N SER A 344 3.14 4.47 1.56
CA SER A 344 2.47 3.50 2.42
C SER A 344 2.81 2.05 2.02
N THR A 345 3.21 1.27 2.99
CA THR A 345 3.47 -0.17 2.85
C THR A 345 2.20 -1.02 2.96
N GLY A 346 1.07 -0.37 3.31
CA GLY A 346 -0.16 -1.04 3.74
C GLY A 346 -0.96 -1.72 2.63
N GLY A 347 -0.84 -1.27 1.38
CA GLY A 347 -1.65 -1.83 0.29
C GLY A 347 -3.15 -1.75 0.57
N GLY A 348 -3.85 -2.89 0.64
CA GLY A 348 -5.27 -2.95 0.97
C GLY A 348 -5.62 -2.43 2.37
N ALA A 349 -4.71 -2.55 3.35
CA ALA A 349 -4.90 -2.02 4.70
C ALA A 349 -5.00 -0.48 4.70
N THR A 350 -4.24 0.19 3.82
CA THR A 350 -4.31 1.65 3.64
C THR A 350 -5.71 2.09 3.26
N LEU A 351 -6.29 1.44 2.25
CA LEU A 351 -7.64 1.77 1.78
C LEU A 351 -8.71 1.50 2.83
N ARG A 352 -8.60 0.39 3.57
CA ARG A 352 -9.51 0.06 4.68
C ARG A 352 -9.41 1.06 5.83
N TYR A 353 -8.19 1.45 6.20
CA TYR A 353 -7.99 2.47 7.23
C TYR A 353 -8.61 3.81 6.82
N LEU A 354 -8.39 4.23 5.57
CA LEU A 354 -8.97 5.47 5.02
C LEU A 354 -10.49 5.39 4.85
N ALA A 355 -11.05 4.19 4.69
CA ALA A 355 -12.49 3.95 4.70
C ALA A 355 -13.13 4.04 6.10
N GLY A 356 -12.32 4.10 7.16
CA GLY A 356 -12.80 4.08 8.53
C GLY A 356 -13.08 2.68 9.09
N ASP A 357 -12.65 1.63 8.40
CA ASP A 357 -12.82 0.26 8.88
C ASP A 357 -12.06 0.03 10.19
N THR A 358 -12.60 -0.84 11.03
CA THR A 358 -11.89 -1.30 12.23
C THR A 358 -10.62 -2.03 11.82
N MET A 359 -9.52 -1.69 12.48
CA MET A 359 -8.19 -2.28 12.29
C MET A 359 -7.83 -3.12 13.51
N PRO A 360 -8.14 -4.44 13.53
CA PRO A 360 -7.95 -5.26 14.73
C PRO A 360 -6.54 -5.23 15.30
N GLY A 361 -5.52 -5.32 14.43
CA GLY A 361 -4.11 -5.27 14.84
C GLY A 361 -3.63 -3.92 15.38
N ILE A 362 -4.41 -2.85 15.17
CA ILE A 362 -4.17 -1.53 15.77
C ILE A 362 -4.98 -1.39 17.04
N PHE A 363 -6.25 -1.77 16.99
CA PHE A 363 -7.16 -1.70 18.12
C PHE A 363 -6.61 -2.43 19.37
N VAL A 364 -6.01 -3.59 19.18
CA VAL A 364 -5.44 -4.38 20.26
C VAL A 364 -4.28 -3.68 20.98
N LEU A 365 -3.61 -2.71 20.35
CA LEU A 365 -2.50 -1.97 20.96
C LEU A 365 -2.95 -0.88 21.94
N SER A 366 -4.16 -0.35 21.76
CA SER A 366 -4.67 0.78 22.55
C SER A 366 -5.10 0.42 23.98
N GLY A 367 -5.11 -0.86 24.34
CA GLY A 367 -5.36 -1.28 25.73
C GLY A 367 -6.78 -1.04 26.25
N VAL A 368 -7.74 -0.83 25.34
CA VAL A 368 -9.16 -0.56 25.67
C VAL A 368 -10.02 -1.70 25.18
#